data_5298c29b64392b160e0f2149c4f4dcb0
#
_entry.id   5298c29b64392b160e0f2149c4f4dcb0
#
_cell.length_a   1.000
_cell.length_b   1.000
_cell.length_c   1.000
_cell.angle_alpha   90.00
_cell.angle_beta   90.00
_cell.angle_gamma   90.00
#
_symmetry.space_group_name_H-M   'P 1'
#
loop_
_entity.id
_entity.type
_entity.pdbx_description
1 polymer ?
#
loop_
_entity_poly.entity_id
_entity_poly.type
_entity_poly.pdbx_seq_one_letter_code
_entity_poly.pdbx_strand_id
1 'polypeptide(L)'
;MIDKSVSTLSDAIAGIHDGATIMIGGFGPAGQPTYLIDALIEQGARDLTIINNNAGNGEVGLAALLKAGRVRKMICSFPRQVDSQIFDDLYRRGKVELELVPQGNLAARIQAAGAGLGAVFTPTGYGTPLAEGKETREIDGRHYVLEYPIKADFALIKAHQGDRWGNLVYRKAARNFGPIMATAAKTTIVEVSQLVPLVSLDPESIITPGIFVQRVFSLENLIAAKSA
;
A
#
# COMPACT_ATOMS: atom_id res chain seq x y z
N MET A 1 13.57 -16.60 -19.43
CA MET A 1 14.33 -15.83 -18.40
C MET A 1 13.34 -14.99 -17.64
N ILE A 2 13.42 -14.95 -16.28
CA ILE A 2 12.47 -14.13 -15.49
C ILE A 2 12.82 -12.66 -15.68
N ASP A 3 11.85 -11.88 -16.12
CA ASP A 3 11.93 -10.43 -16.22
C ASP A 3 10.57 -9.85 -15.84
N LYS A 4 10.53 -9.04 -14.80
CA LYS A 4 9.35 -8.39 -14.26
C LYS A 4 9.38 -6.87 -14.49
N SER A 5 10.41 -6.38 -15.18
CA SER A 5 10.48 -4.98 -15.56
C SER A 5 9.42 -4.64 -16.60
N VAL A 6 8.82 -3.49 -16.45
CA VAL A 6 7.84 -2.95 -17.39
C VAL A 6 8.30 -1.58 -17.87
N SER A 7 8.03 -1.29 -19.14
CA SER A 7 8.55 -0.10 -19.79
C SER A 7 7.70 1.15 -19.55
N THR A 8 6.40 0.98 -19.36
CA THR A 8 5.45 2.09 -19.20
C THR A 8 4.66 2.00 -17.90
N LEU A 9 4.19 3.14 -17.42
CA LEU A 9 3.27 3.19 -16.27
C LEU A 9 1.94 2.49 -16.58
N SER A 10 1.47 2.58 -17.81
CA SER A 10 0.26 1.88 -18.27
C SER A 10 0.39 0.37 -18.15
N ASP A 11 1.54 -0.19 -18.57
CA ASP A 11 1.82 -1.63 -18.40
C ASP A 11 1.92 -2.01 -16.92
N ALA A 12 2.51 -1.11 -16.11
CA ALA A 12 2.67 -1.35 -14.69
C ALA A 12 1.31 -1.57 -13.99
N ILE A 13 0.32 -0.71 -14.27
CA ILE A 13 -1.01 -0.75 -13.65
C ILE A 13 -2.05 -1.56 -14.41
N ALA A 14 -1.68 -2.18 -15.53
CA ALA A 14 -2.60 -2.96 -16.36
C ALA A 14 -3.33 -4.04 -15.54
N GLY A 15 -4.65 -4.18 -15.77
CA GLY A 15 -5.51 -5.15 -15.08
C GLY A 15 -6.06 -4.67 -13.74
N ILE A 16 -5.73 -3.48 -13.25
CA ILE A 16 -6.46 -2.87 -12.14
C ILE A 16 -7.87 -2.52 -12.65
N HIS A 17 -8.89 -3.02 -11.97
CA HIS A 17 -10.29 -2.92 -12.38
C HIS A 17 -11.13 -2.15 -11.37
N ASP A 18 -12.32 -1.77 -11.77
CA ASP A 18 -13.31 -1.16 -10.88
C ASP A 18 -13.62 -2.08 -9.68
N GLY A 19 -13.76 -1.49 -8.50
CA GLY A 19 -14.02 -2.22 -7.26
C GLY A 19 -12.79 -2.90 -6.65
N ALA A 20 -11.62 -2.84 -7.27
CA ALA A 20 -10.41 -3.48 -6.77
C ALA A 20 -10.04 -2.99 -5.36
N THR A 21 -9.47 -3.88 -4.56
CA THR A 21 -8.85 -3.55 -3.27
C THR A 21 -7.35 -3.36 -3.47
N ILE A 22 -6.84 -2.18 -3.13
CA ILE A 22 -5.46 -1.77 -3.40
C ILE A 22 -4.78 -1.31 -2.11
N MET A 23 -3.67 -1.94 -1.77
CA MET A 23 -2.73 -1.43 -0.77
C MET A 23 -1.82 -0.40 -1.42
N ILE A 24 -1.68 0.77 -0.81
CA ILE A 24 -0.75 1.81 -1.28
C ILE A 24 0.27 2.05 -0.18
N GLY A 25 1.54 1.81 -0.48
CA GLY A 25 2.64 2.06 0.43
C GLY A 25 2.77 3.54 0.79
N GLY A 26 3.43 3.81 1.91
CA GLY A 26 3.70 5.16 2.37
C GLY A 26 3.25 5.44 3.80
N PHE A 27 3.92 6.42 4.40
CA PHE A 27 3.60 7.01 5.69
C PHE A 27 3.68 8.54 5.51
N GLY A 28 2.53 9.21 5.38
CA GLY A 28 2.50 10.53 4.79
C GLY A 28 3.10 10.46 3.38
N PRO A 29 3.93 11.41 2.96
CA PRO A 29 4.55 11.40 1.63
C PRO A 29 5.73 10.40 1.53
N ALA A 30 6.30 9.94 2.65
CA ALA A 30 7.47 9.07 2.64
C ALA A 30 7.14 7.67 2.11
N GLY A 31 7.75 7.28 1.00
CA GLY A 31 7.54 5.95 0.38
C GLY A 31 6.23 5.79 -0.38
N GLN A 32 5.51 6.88 -0.67
CA GLN A 32 4.31 6.84 -1.49
C GLN A 32 4.69 6.67 -2.98
N PRO A 33 4.09 5.71 -3.71
CA PRO A 33 4.33 5.45 -5.13
C PRO A 33 3.56 6.44 -6.00
N THR A 34 3.99 7.69 -6.05
CA THR A 34 3.22 8.79 -6.64
C THR A 34 2.94 8.59 -8.13
N TYR A 35 3.92 8.10 -8.89
CA TYR A 35 3.76 7.89 -10.34
C TYR A 35 2.79 6.76 -10.66
N LEU A 36 2.79 5.67 -9.88
CA LEU A 36 1.79 4.61 -10.03
C LEU A 36 0.40 5.09 -9.66
N ILE A 37 0.27 5.99 -8.67
CA ILE A 37 -1.02 6.60 -8.31
C ILE A 37 -1.52 7.52 -9.43
N ASP A 38 -0.65 8.35 -10.00
CA ASP A 38 -1.00 9.23 -11.10
C ASP A 38 -1.48 8.42 -12.32
N ALA A 39 -0.75 7.36 -12.65
CA ALA A 39 -1.17 6.44 -13.72
C ALA A 39 -2.52 5.77 -13.42
N LEU A 40 -2.81 5.39 -12.18
CA LEU A 40 -4.10 4.83 -11.78
C LEU A 40 -5.24 5.84 -11.95
N ILE A 41 -4.99 7.12 -11.66
CA ILE A 41 -5.96 8.20 -11.91
C ILE A 41 -6.25 8.33 -13.40
N GLU A 42 -5.23 8.32 -14.25
CA GLU A 42 -5.34 8.42 -15.71
C GLU A 42 -6.06 7.19 -16.30
N GLN A 43 -5.72 5.98 -15.84
CA GLN A 43 -6.36 4.74 -16.27
C GLN A 43 -7.87 4.74 -16.01
N GLY A 44 -8.32 5.33 -14.90
CA GLY A 44 -9.73 5.62 -14.68
C GLY A 44 -10.51 4.60 -13.86
N ALA A 45 -9.93 3.58 -13.30
CA ALA A 45 -10.62 2.63 -12.40
C ALA A 45 -11.31 3.34 -11.24
N ARG A 46 -12.49 2.86 -10.84
CA ARG A 46 -13.41 3.48 -9.88
C ARG A 46 -13.82 2.52 -8.79
N ASP A 47 -14.55 3.06 -7.80
CA ASP A 47 -15.10 2.30 -6.67
C ASP A 47 -14.04 1.53 -5.88
N LEU A 48 -12.81 2.04 -5.87
CA LEU A 48 -11.65 1.40 -5.26
C LEU A 48 -11.77 1.38 -3.73
N THR A 49 -11.35 0.27 -3.13
CA THR A 49 -11.05 0.18 -1.70
C THR A 49 -9.56 0.37 -1.50
N ILE A 50 -9.16 1.44 -0.84
CA ILE A 50 -7.75 1.77 -0.62
C ILE A 50 -7.34 1.48 0.82
N ILE A 51 -6.22 0.81 0.98
CA ILE A 51 -5.59 0.52 2.27
C ILE A 51 -4.28 1.27 2.33
N ASN A 52 -4.17 2.20 3.27
CA ASN A 52 -2.95 2.98 3.53
C ASN A 52 -2.92 3.40 4.99
N ASN A 53 -1.79 3.83 5.51
CA ASN A 53 -1.73 4.36 6.87
C ASN A 53 -2.50 5.68 7.04
N ASN A 54 -2.56 6.49 5.99
CA ASN A 54 -3.21 7.82 5.97
C ASN A 54 -4.24 7.89 4.84
N ALA A 55 -4.93 9.02 4.73
CA ALA A 55 -5.86 9.30 3.62
C ALA A 55 -5.34 10.38 2.65
N GLY A 56 -4.03 10.60 2.63
CA GLY A 56 -3.39 11.60 1.76
C GLY A 56 -3.33 13.00 2.38
N ASN A 57 -2.39 13.79 1.90
CA ASN A 57 -2.11 15.15 2.31
C ASN A 57 -2.01 16.06 1.09
N GLY A 58 -2.42 17.30 1.23
CA GLY A 58 -2.38 18.29 0.14
C GLY A 58 -3.23 17.85 -1.06
N GLU A 59 -2.67 17.94 -2.26
CA GLU A 59 -3.39 17.69 -3.51
C GLU A 59 -2.72 16.65 -4.44
N VAL A 60 -1.70 15.95 -3.96
CA VAL A 60 -0.91 14.98 -4.76
C VAL A 60 -1.07 13.55 -4.25
N GLY A 61 -0.67 12.59 -5.06
CA GLY A 61 -0.66 11.18 -4.70
C GLY A 61 -2.04 10.69 -4.25
N LEU A 62 -2.14 10.12 -3.04
CA LEU A 62 -3.40 9.57 -2.53
C LEU A 62 -4.51 10.62 -2.39
N ALA A 63 -4.18 11.87 -2.03
CA ALA A 63 -5.14 12.97 -2.00
C ALA A 63 -5.69 13.27 -3.41
N ALA A 64 -4.85 13.24 -4.45
CA ALA A 64 -5.28 13.40 -5.84
C ALA A 64 -6.21 12.26 -6.29
N LEU A 65 -5.92 11.01 -5.90
CA LEU A 65 -6.78 9.85 -6.20
C LEU A 65 -8.18 10.02 -5.59
N LEU A 66 -8.26 10.50 -4.34
CA LEU A 66 -9.51 10.84 -3.67
C LEU A 66 -10.25 11.98 -4.38
N LYS A 67 -9.53 13.07 -4.70
CA LYS A 67 -10.07 14.24 -5.43
C LYS A 67 -10.65 13.85 -6.79
N ALA A 68 -10.03 12.90 -7.47
CA ALA A 68 -10.49 12.36 -8.74
C ALA A 68 -11.75 11.47 -8.62
N GLY A 69 -12.27 11.23 -7.40
CA GLY A 69 -13.48 10.43 -7.17
C GLY A 69 -13.31 8.95 -7.51
N ARG A 70 -12.10 8.40 -7.37
CA ARG A 70 -11.80 7.00 -7.68
C ARG A 70 -12.05 6.06 -6.50
N VAL A 71 -12.09 6.58 -5.27
CA VAL A 71 -12.11 5.83 -4.03
C VAL A 71 -13.51 5.78 -3.44
N ARG A 72 -14.03 4.57 -3.25
CA ARG A 72 -15.27 4.33 -2.51
C ARG A 72 -15.02 4.17 -1.01
N LYS A 73 -13.95 3.45 -0.63
CA LYS A 73 -13.64 3.13 0.77
C LYS A 73 -12.16 3.33 1.10
N MET A 74 -11.90 3.96 2.24
CA MET A 74 -10.58 4.04 2.86
C MET A 74 -10.50 3.11 4.07
N ILE A 75 -9.47 2.28 4.16
CA ILE A 75 -9.08 1.52 5.35
C ILE A 75 -7.74 2.10 5.81
N CYS A 76 -7.73 2.82 6.92
CA CYS A 76 -6.52 3.52 7.39
C CYS A 76 -6.52 3.72 8.91
N SER A 77 -5.35 4.08 9.45
CA SER A 77 -5.19 4.30 10.88
C SER A 77 -5.31 5.78 11.27
N PHE A 78 -4.93 6.68 10.39
CA PHE A 78 -4.89 8.11 10.68
C PHE A 78 -5.35 8.92 9.46
N PRO A 79 -6.68 9.02 9.22
CA PRO A 79 -7.24 9.66 8.03
C PRO A 79 -7.01 11.18 7.99
N ARG A 80 -6.93 11.82 9.16
CA ARG A 80 -6.77 13.27 9.29
C ARG A 80 -5.35 13.65 9.63
N GLN A 81 -4.76 14.47 8.79
CA GLN A 81 -3.50 15.18 9.03
C GLN A 81 -3.74 16.68 8.81
N VAL A 82 -2.72 17.51 9.01
CA VAL A 82 -2.84 18.98 8.91
C VAL A 82 -3.47 19.40 7.58
N ASP A 83 -3.14 18.73 6.46
CA ASP A 83 -3.58 19.07 5.11
C ASP A 83 -4.50 18.00 4.49
N SER A 84 -5.35 17.33 5.28
CA SER A 84 -6.25 16.27 4.79
C SER A 84 -7.65 16.79 4.40
N GLN A 85 -7.76 18.00 3.90
CA GLN A 85 -9.03 18.66 3.60
C GLN A 85 -9.87 17.88 2.59
N ILE A 86 -9.23 17.30 1.56
CA ILE A 86 -9.93 16.54 0.51
C ILE A 86 -10.64 15.33 1.10
N PHE A 87 -9.97 14.55 1.95
CA PHE A 87 -10.58 13.40 2.62
C PHE A 87 -11.74 13.85 3.53
N ASP A 88 -11.54 14.87 4.37
CA ASP A 88 -12.54 15.38 5.30
C ASP A 88 -13.81 15.82 4.59
N ASP A 89 -13.69 16.55 3.49
CA ASP A 89 -14.82 17.00 2.70
C ASP A 89 -15.60 15.84 2.07
N LEU A 90 -14.91 14.88 1.48
CA LEU A 90 -15.52 13.69 0.88
C LEU A 90 -16.21 12.82 1.93
N TYR A 91 -15.58 12.61 3.08
CA TYR A 91 -16.13 11.83 4.18
C TYR A 91 -17.40 12.48 4.74
N ARG A 92 -17.37 13.79 5.03
CA ARG A 92 -18.55 14.54 5.55
C ARG A 92 -19.73 14.53 4.58
N ARG A 93 -19.46 14.47 3.29
CA ARG A 93 -20.49 14.39 2.23
C ARG A 93 -20.95 12.94 1.96
N GLY A 94 -20.46 11.96 2.70
CA GLY A 94 -20.78 10.54 2.50
C GLY A 94 -20.31 9.98 1.15
N LYS A 95 -19.27 10.58 0.54
CA LYS A 95 -18.71 10.15 -0.74
C LYS A 95 -17.61 9.10 -0.61
N VAL A 96 -17.05 8.95 0.59
CA VAL A 96 -16.02 7.95 0.91
C VAL A 96 -16.38 7.30 2.23
N GLU A 97 -16.41 5.97 2.24
CA GLU A 97 -16.52 5.17 3.45
C GLU A 97 -15.19 5.12 4.20
N LEU A 98 -15.22 5.10 5.53
CA LEU A 98 -14.03 4.95 6.36
C LEU A 98 -14.13 3.69 7.23
N GLU A 99 -13.13 2.83 7.14
CA GLU A 99 -12.81 1.82 8.15
C GLU A 99 -11.57 2.25 8.91
N LEU A 100 -11.78 2.72 10.14
CA LEU A 100 -10.69 3.15 11.01
C LEU A 100 -10.09 1.93 11.71
N VAL A 101 -8.81 1.69 11.50
CA VAL A 101 -8.06 0.56 12.08
C VAL A 101 -6.85 1.13 12.83
N PRO A 102 -6.67 0.87 14.13
CA PRO A 102 -5.47 1.29 14.84
C PRO A 102 -4.20 0.85 14.11
N GLN A 103 -3.18 1.70 14.06
CA GLN A 103 -1.99 1.47 13.23
C GLN A 103 -1.31 0.12 13.49
N GLY A 104 -1.20 -0.28 14.77
CA GLY A 104 -0.65 -1.59 15.13
C GLY A 104 -1.50 -2.74 14.58
N ASN A 105 -2.84 -2.62 14.66
CA ASN A 105 -3.76 -3.62 14.11
C ASN A 105 -3.70 -3.62 12.56
N LEU A 106 -3.59 -2.46 11.93
CA LEU A 106 -3.44 -2.36 10.48
C LEU A 106 -2.20 -3.13 10.00
N ALA A 107 -1.05 -2.87 10.65
CA ALA A 107 0.19 -3.57 10.35
C ALA A 107 0.08 -5.08 10.60
N ALA A 108 -0.46 -5.49 11.77
CA ALA A 108 -0.63 -6.89 12.14
C ALA A 108 -1.58 -7.64 11.17
N ARG A 109 -2.68 -7.02 10.77
CA ARG A 109 -3.65 -7.59 9.82
C ARG A 109 -3.06 -7.77 8.42
N ILE A 110 -2.25 -6.82 7.95
CA ILE A 110 -1.52 -6.91 6.68
C ILE A 110 -0.46 -8.01 6.76
N GLN A 111 0.34 -8.05 7.84
CA GLN A 111 1.35 -9.10 8.05
C GLN A 111 0.72 -10.49 8.13
N ALA A 112 -0.41 -10.62 8.83
CA ALA A 112 -1.13 -11.88 8.92
C ALA A 112 -1.58 -12.39 7.54
N ALA A 113 -2.03 -11.49 6.67
CA ALA A 113 -2.37 -11.83 5.29
C ALA A 113 -1.16 -12.37 4.52
N GLY A 114 -0.03 -11.66 4.58
CA GLY A 114 1.22 -12.06 3.91
C GLY A 114 1.83 -13.35 4.47
N ALA A 115 1.63 -13.64 5.75
CA ALA A 115 2.09 -14.86 6.41
C ALA A 115 1.13 -16.04 6.26
N GLY A 116 -0.05 -15.86 5.63
CA GLY A 116 -1.05 -16.91 5.49
C GLY A 116 -1.79 -17.26 6.78
N LEU A 117 -1.78 -16.37 7.79
CA LEU A 117 -2.49 -16.56 9.05
C LEU A 117 -3.98 -16.27 8.88
N GLY A 118 -4.84 -17.06 9.53
CA GLY A 118 -6.30 -16.89 9.46
C GLY A 118 -6.83 -15.74 10.32
N ALA A 119 -6.17 -15.47 11.46
CA ALA A 119 -6.50 -14.40 12.38
C ALA A 119 -5.34 -14.18 13.35
N VAL A 120 -5.34 -13.04 14.05
CA VAL A 120 -4.37 -12.72 15.10
C VAL A 120 -5.07 -12.05 16.28
N PHE A 121 -4.57 -12.29 17.49
CA PHE A 121 -5.00 -11.57 18.68
C PHE A 121 -4.06 -10.38 18.93
N THR A 122 -4.62 -9.17 19.06
CA THR A 122 -3.86 -7.97 19.38
C THR A 122 -4.43 -7.29 20.64
N PRO A 123 -3.62 -6.67 21.49
CA PRO A 123 -4.14 -5.98 22.68
C PRO A 123 -4.71 -4.59 22.33
N THR A 124 -4.39 -4.08 21.14
CA THR A 124 -4.77 -2.72 20.72
C THR A 124 -6.26 -2.66 20.40
N GLY A 125 -6.94 -1.69 20.99
CA GLY A 125 -8.38 -1.47 20.77
C GLY A 125 -9.28 -2.17 21.79
N TYR A 126 -8.77 -3.05 22.65
CA TYR A 126 -9.58 -3.65 23.71
C TYR A 126 -10.19 -2.55 24.63
N GLY A 127 -11.47 -2.72 24.98
CA GLY A 127 -12.20 -1.75 25.78
C GLY A 127 -12.59 -0.45 25.08
N THR A 128 -12.44 -0.39 23.76
CA THR A 128 -12.87 0.74 22.93
C THR A 128 -13.98 0.31 21.96
N PRO A 129 -14.73 1.26 21.34
CA PRO A 129 -15.73 0.94 20.32
C PRO A 129 -15.16 0.11 19.15
N LEU A 130 -13.86 0.14 18.90
CA LEU A 130 -13.22 -0.64 17.83
C LEU A 130 -13.18 -2.15 18.11
N ALA A 131 -13.41 -2.56 19.36
CA ALA A 131 -13.49 -3.97 19.76
C ALA A 131 -14.95 -4.50 19.79
N GLU A 132 -15.94 -3.63 19.62
CA GLU A 132 -17.34 -4.05 19.67
C GLU A 132 -17.66 -5.10 18.59
N GLY A 133 -18.32 -6.18 19.01
CA GLY A 133 -18.68 -7.30 18.14
C GLY A 133 -17.53 -8.23 17.74
N LYS A 134 -16.31 -7.99 18.22
CA LYS A 134 -15.15 -8.87 17.99
C LYS A 134 -14.94 -9.84 19.15
N GLU A 135 -14.43 -11.03 18.84
CA GLU A 135 -13.98 -11.96 19.87
C GLU A 135 -12.86 -11.35 20.68
N THR A 136 -12.95 -11.50 22.02
CA THR A 136 -11.89 -11.08 22.92
C THR A 136 -11.40 -12.29 23.74
N ARG A 137 -10.14 -12.29 24.12
CA ARG A 137 -9.54 -13.36 24.92
C ARG A 137 -8.55 -12.79 25.89
N GLU A 138 -8.54 -13.33 27.10
CA GLU A 138 -7.47 -13.08 28.06
C GLU A 138 -6.36 -14.11 27.85
N ILE A 139 -5.14 -13.66 27.72
CA ILE A 139 -3.93 -14.47 27.57
C ILE A 139 -2.88 -13.87 28.51
N ASP A 140 -2.36 -14.66 29.42
CA ASP A 140 -1.35 -14.26 30.41
C ASP A 140 -1.71 -12.97 31.18
N GLY A 141 -2.99 -12.87 31.61
CA GLY A 141 -3.49 -11.73 32.39
C GLY A 141 -3.70 -10.44 31.57
N ARG A 142 -3.62 -10.51 30.23
CA ARG A 142 -3.85 -9.38 29.33
C ARG A 142 -4.97 -9.69 28.33
N HIS A 143 -5.84 -8.71 28.11
CA HIS A 143 -6.92 -8.85 27.14
C HIS A 143 -6.47 -8.53 25.71
N TYR A 144 -6.99 -9.31 24.80
CA TYR A 144 -6.72 -9.21 23.35
C TYR A 144 -8.04 -9.20 22.57
N VAL A 145 -7.99 -8.63 21.37
CA VAL A 145 -9.08 -8.59 20.39
C VAL A 145 -8.66 -9.40 19.18
N LEU A 146 -9.55 -10.23 18.66
CA LEU A 146 -9.33 -10.99 17.42
C LEU A 146 -9.44 -10.07 16.22
N GLU A 147 -8.42 -10.07 15.38
CA GLU A 147 -8.36 -9.32 14.13
C GLU A 147 -8.14 -10.26 12.95
N TYR A 148 -8.92 -10.06 11.89
CA TYR A 148 -8.78 -10.83 10.65
C TYR A 148 -7.80 -10.16 9.68
N PRO A 149 -7.09 -10.96 8.85
CA PRO A 149 -6.15 -10.45 7.85
C PRO A 149 -6.82 -9.49 6.87
N ILE A 150 -6.07 -8.47 6.46
CA ILE A 150 -6.44 -7.61 5.34
C ILE A 150 -5.66 -8.08 4.11
N LYS A 151 -6.38 -8.55 3.09
CA LYS A 151 -5.85 -8.95 1.78
C LYS A 151 -6.21 -7.92 0.73
N ALA A 152 -5.40 -7.82 -0.33
CA ALA A 152 -5.70 -6.95 -1.46
C ALA A 152 -5.51 -7.66 -2.81
N ASP A 153 -6.15 -7.11 -3.85
CA ASP A 153 -5.92 -7.56 -5.22
C ASP A 153 -4.58 -7.04 -5.72
N PHE A 154 -4.26 -5.77 -5.37
CA PHE A 154 -3.03 -5.12 -5.78
C PHE A 154 -2.33 -4.44 -4.60
N ALA A 155 -0.99 -4.36 -4.68
CA ALA A 155 -0.19 -3.48 -3.86
C ALA A 155 0.63 -2.56 -4.78
N LEU A 156 0.51 -1.25 -4.58
CA LEU A 156 1.35 -0.24 -5.19
C LEU A 156 2.36 0.23 -4.15
N ILE A 157 3.63 -0.02 -4.37
CA ILE A 157 4.70 0.30 -3.42
C ILE A 157 5.85 1.05 -4.09
N LYS A 158 6.67 1.69 -3.28
CA LYS A 158 7.89 2.37 -3.72
C LYS A 158 9.11 1.76 -3.06
N ALA A 159 10.15 1.50 -3.84
CA ALA A 159 11.45 1.10 -3.35
C ALA A 159 12.56 2.02 -3.87
N HIS A 160 13.73 1.93 -3.27
CA HIS A 160 14.90 2.71 -3.71
C HIS A 160 15.57 2.06 -4.92
N GLN A 161 15.88 0.78 -4.79
CA GLN A 161 16.46 -0.03 -5.86
C GLN A 161 15.68 -1.32 -6.02
N GLY A 162 15.63 -1.81 -7.23
CA GLY A 162 15.11 -3.12 -7.55
C GLY A 162 15.87 -3.75 -8.71
N ASP A 163 15.85 -5.06 -8.82
CA ASP A 163 16.33 -5.77 -9.97
C ASP A 163 15.16 -6.30 -10.83
N ARG A 164 15.46 -6.84 -12.00
CA ARG A 164 14.42 -7.39 -12.90
C ARG A 164 13.70 -8.63 -12.37
N TRP A 165 14.19 -9.26 -11.30
CA TRP A 165 13.50 -10.34 -10.61
C TRP A 165 12.52 -9.83 -9.56
N GLY A 166 12.58 -8.52 -9.24
CA GLY A 166 11.71 -7.89 -8.26
C GLY A 166 12.26 -7.93 -6.84
N ASN A 167 13.54 -8.20 -6.64
CA ASN A 167 14.19 -8.02 -5.34
C ASN A 167 14.30 -6.52 -5.04
N LEU A 168 13.95 -6.10 -3.81
CA LEU A 168 13.83 -4.69 -3.48
C LEU A 168 14.67 -4.30 -2.26
N VAL A 169 15.31 -3.12 -2.40
CA VAL A 169 16.00 -2.41 -1.33
C VAL A 169 15.30 -1.07 -1.10
N TYR A 170 15.04 -0.74 0.16
CA TYR A 170 14.39 0.51 0.55
C TYR A 170 15.39 1.50 1.13
N ARG A 171 14.97 2.76 1.24
CA ARG A 171 15.83 3.81 1.80
C ARG A 171 15.12 4.53 2.94
N LYS A 172 15.75 4.53 4.14
CA LYS A 172 15.27 5.26 5.32
C LYS A 172 13.80 4.93 5.64
N ALA A 173 13.04 5.93 6.11
CA ALA A 173 11.63 5.81 6.47
C ALA A 173 10.69 5.48 5.30
N ALA A 174 11.12 5.60 4.05
CA ALA A 174 10.33 5.20 2.88
C ALA A 174 10.07 3.68 2.81
N ARG A 175 10.77 2.88 3.60
CA ARG A 175 10.50 1.45 3.75
C ARG A 175 9.11 1.19 4.35
N ASN A 176 8.75 1.84 5.45
CA ASN A 176 7.49 1.74 6.22
C ASN A 176 6.61 0.52 5.91
N PHE A 177 5.39 0.69 5.37
CA PHE A 177 4.44 -0.38 5.06
C PHE A 177 4.76 -1.17 3.77
N GLY A 178 5.67 -0.68 2.92
CA GLY A 178 5.98 -1.32 1.62
C GLY A 178 6.22 -2.82 1.71
N PRO A 179 7.15 -3.31 2.55
CA PRO A 179 7.47 -4.74 2.63
C PRO A 179 6.28 -5.62 3.01
N ILE A 180 5.50 -5.25 4.02
CA ILE A 180 4.37 -6.06 4.47
C ILE A 180 3.22 -6.04 3.46
N MET A 181 2.97 -4.91 2.79
CA MET A 181 1.96 -4.80 1.75
C MET A 181 2.31 -5.64 0.52
N ALA A 182 3.60 -5.72 0.17
CA ALA A 182 4.06 -6.56 -0.93
C ALA A 182 3.70 -8.04 -0.75
N THR A 183 3.68 -8.53 0.48
CA THR A 183 3.36 -9.94 0.77
C THR A 183 1.86 -10.23 0.85
N ALA A 184 1.01 -9.21 0.99
CA ALA A 184 -0.40 -9.34 1.31
C ALA A 184 -1.35 -9.14 0.11
N ALA A 185 -0.82 -8.85 -1.06
CA ALA A 185 -1.58 -8.65 -2.29
C ALA A 185 -1.36 -9.79 -3.29
N LYS A 186 -2.34 -10.00 -4.17
CA LYS A 186 -2.23 -10.95 -5.29
C LYS A 186 -1.21 -10.50 -6.34
N THR A 187 -1.17 -9.18 -6.59
CA THR A 187 -0.25 -8.56 -7.56
C THR A 187 0.41 -7.35 -6.92
N THR A 188 1.73 -7.41 -6.75
CA THR A 188 2.53 -6.31 -6.26
C THR A 188 3.25 -5.62 -7.40
N ILE A 189 3.05 -4.31 -7.50
CA ILE A 189 3.61 -3.41 -8.48
C ILE A 189 4.49 -2.40 -7.73
N VAL A 190 5.73 -2.27 -8.16
CA VAL A 190 6.67 -1.36 -7.51
C VAL A 190 7.19 -0.30 -8.48
N GLU A 191 7.23 0.96 -8.04
CA GLU A 191 8.08 1.97 -8.65
C GLU A 191 9.43 2.00 -7.93
N VAL A 192 10.53 1.89 -8.67
CA VAL A 192 11.88 1.97 -8.13
C VAL A 192 12.59 3.22 -8.63
N SER A 193 13.41 3.84 -7.77
CA SER A 193 14.24 4.97 -8.20
C SER A 193 15.29 4.53 -9.20
N GLN A 194 15.80 3.30 -9.05
CA GLN A 194 16.83 2.71 -9.92
C GLN A 194 16.54 1.24 -10.16
N LEU A 195 16.57 0.82 -11.43
CA LEU A 195 16.58 -0.58 -11.81
C LEU A 195 18.04 -1.00 -12.02
N VAL A 196 18.53 -1.89 -11.16
CA VAL A 196 19.93 -2.32 -11.18
C VAL A 196 20.09 -3.69 -11.84
N PRO A 197 21.30 -4.00 -12.39
CA PRO A 197 21.59 -5.33 -12.92
C PRO A 197 21.41 -6.43 -11.86
N LEU A 198 21.07 -7.65 -12.30
CA LEU A 198 21.07 -8.81 -11.41
C LEU A 198 22.42 -8.95 -10.69
N VAL A 199 22.38 -9.43 -9.45
CA VAL A 199 23.56 -9.63 -8.58
C VAL A 199 24.24 -8.34 -8.12
N SER A 200 23.71 -7.17 -8.49
CA SER A 200 24.25 -5.89 -8.00
C SER A 200 23.73 -5.52 -6.62
N LEU A 201 22.57 -6.04 -6.21
CA LEU A 201 22.07 -5.85 -4.85
C LEU A 201 22.81 -6.77 -3.90
N ASP A 202 23.25 -6.24 -2.77
CA ASP A 202 23.72 -7.05 -1.66
C ASP A 202 22.57 -7.93 -1.15
N PRO A 203 22.68 -9.27 -1.16
CA PRO A 203 21.63 -10.17 -0.71
C PRO A 203 21.14 -9.89 0.72
N GLU A 204 22.04 -9.46 1.61
CA GLU A 204 21.71 -9.13 2.99
C GLU A 204 20.91 -7.83 3.12
N SER A 205 20.93 -6.97 2.11
CA SER A 205 20.18 -5.72 2.04
C SER A 205 18.80 -5.87 1.40
N ILE A 206 18.49 -7.03 0.81
CA ILE A 206 17.18 -7.28 0.20
C ILE A 206 16.12 -7.45 1.28
N ILE A 207 15.15 -6.53 1.30
CA ILE A 207 14.06 -6.53 2.28
C ILE A 207 12.81 -7.21 1.76
N THR A 208 12.49 -7.00 0.48
CA THR A 208 11.39 -7.70 -0.18
C THR A 208 11.95 -8.61 -1.25
N PRO A 209 11.89 -9.93 -1.06
CA PRO A 209 12.28 -10.89 -2.08
C PRO A 209 11.39 -10.81 -3.31
N GLY A 210 11.98 -11.03 -4.48
CA GLY A 210 11.29 -10.93 -5.75
C GLY A 210 10.06 -11.82 -5.91
N ILE A 211 9.94 -12.92 -5.15
CA ILE A 211 8.77 -13.79 -5.18
C ILE A 211 7.45 -13.07 -4.89
N PHE A 212 7.50 -11.97 -4.16
CA PHE A 212 6.32 -11.16 -3.80
C PHE A 212 6.02 -10.04 -4.80
N VAL A 213 6.87 -9.82 -5.81
CA VAL A 213 6.73 -8.70 -6.76
C VAL A 213 6.43 -9.25 -8.14
N GLN A 214 5.43 -8.72 -8.81
CA GLN A 214 5.03 -9.13 -10.16
C GLN A 214 5.47 -8.14 -11.22
N ARG A 215 5.55 -6.82 -10.90
CA ARG A 215 5.94 -5.79 -11.87
C ARG A 215 6.87 -4.76 -11.22
N VAL A 216 7.91 -4.39 -11.95
CA VAL A 216 8.91 -3.38 -11.53
C VAL A 216 8.96 -2.29 -12.59
N PHE A 217 8.60 -1.07 -12.22
CA PHE A 217 8.72 0.11 -13.07
C PHE A 217 9.87 1.00 -12.57
N SER A 218 10.80 1.34 -13.47
CA SER A 218 11.91 2.25 -13.14
C SER A 218 11.54 3.70 -13.42
N LEU A 219 11.78 4.58 -12.46
CA LEU A 219 11.60 6.02 -12.66
C LEU A 219 12.61 6.60 -13.67
N GLU A 220 13.72 5.90 -13.95
CA GLU A 220 14.67 6.26 -14.99
C GLU A 220 14.03 6.25 -16.37
N ASN A 221 13.02 5.39 -16.60
CA ASN A 221 12.27 5.35 -17.85
C ASN A 221 11.52 6.67 -18.14
N LEU A 222 11.07 7.37 -17.09
CA LEU A 222 10.42 8.68 -17.25
C LEU A 222 11.38 9.77 -17.67
N ILE A 223 12.64 9.69 -17.22
CA ILE A 223 13.69 10.63 -17.58
C ILE A 223 14.08 10.41 -19.04
N ALA A 224 14.27 9.16 -19.43
CA ALA A 224 14.62 8.79 -20.81
C ALA A 224 13.52 9.22 -21.81
N ALA A 225 12.24 9.02 -21.48
CA ALA A 225 11.11 9.42 -22.34
C ALA A 225 10.97 10.94 -22.52
N LYS A 226 11.45 11.74 -21.57
CA LYS A 226 11.44 13.23 -21.68
C LYS A 226 12.62 13.79 -22.47
N SER A 227 13.64 12.98 -22.71
CA SER A 227 14.87 13.35 -23.40
C SER A 227 14.90 12.89 -24.87
N ALA A 228 13.91 12.12 -25.29
CA ALA A 228 13.69 11.63 -26.65
C ALA A 228 12.62 12.46 -27.38
#